data_3181d71b536823146aaa7b6b477622e6
#
_entry.id   3181d71b536823146aaa7b6b477622e6
#
_cell.length_a   1.000
_cell.length_b   1.000
_cell.length_c   1.000
_cell.angle_alpha   90.00
_cell.angle_beta   90.00
_cell.angle_gamma   90.00
#
_symmetry.space_group_name_H-M   'P 1'
#
loop_
_entity.id
_entity.type
_entity.pdbx_description
1 polymer ?
#
loop_
_entity_poly.entity_id
_entity_poly.type
_entity_poly.pdbx_seq_one_letter_code
_entity_poly.pdbx_strand_id
1 'polypeptide(L)' 'MINIGLIGTGYIGPIHLNALARVGGVRVKRVADVNGELARKAAADYNIEQSGTDWREVVRDPGIDV' A
#
# COMPACT_ATOMS: atom_id res chain seq x y z
N MET A 1 -8.08 8.96 -11.03
CA MET A 1 -7.92 8.29 -9.73
C MET A 1 -6.50 8.50 -9.23
N ILE A 2 -6.36 8.83 -7.97
CA ILE A 2 -5.06 9.03 -7.35
C ILE A 2 -4.52 7.69 -6.87
N ASN A 3 -3.33 7.33 -7.33
CA ASN A 3 -2.66 6.09 -6.94
C ASN A 3 -1.72 6.35 -5.76
N ILE A 4 -1.89 5.58 -4.70
CA ILE A 4 -1.16 5.75 -3.45
C ILE A 4 -0.21 4.58 -3.25
N GLY A 5 1.01 4.89 -2.77
CA GLY A 5 1.95 3.91 -2.28
C GLY A 5 2.01 4.00 -0.76
N LEU A 6 1.95 2.86 -0.08
CA LEU A 6 2.01 2.79 1.37
C LEU A 6 3.30 2.09 1.80
N ILE A 7 4.05 2.72 2.69
CA ILE A 7 5.25 2.16 3.26
C ILE A 7 5.02 1.91 4.76
N GLY A 8 5.20 0.66 5.17
CA GLY A 8 4.93 0.23 6.54
C GLY A 8 3.48 -0.18 6.74
N THR A 9 3.25 -1.45 7.07
CA THR A 9 1.91 -1.99 7.22
C THR A 9 1.58 -2.44 8.64
N GLY A 10 2.52 -2.50 9.56
CA GLY A 10 2.37 -2.98 10.93
C GLY A 10 1.00 -2.72 11.56
N TYR A 11 0.96 -2.18 12.77
CA TYR A 11 -0.32 -1.89 13.43
C TYR A 11 -1.05 -0.71 12.82
N ILE A 12 -0.32 0.26 12.32
CA ILE A 12 -0.91 1.49 11.76
C ILE A 12 -1.36 1.30 10.32
N GLY A 13 -0.68 0.42 9.58
CA GLY A 13 -1.00 0.16 8.18
C GLY A 13 -2.46 -0.20 7.94
N PRO A 14 -3.05 -1.20 8.65
CA PRO A 14 -4.46 -1.55 8.47
C PRO A 14 -5.42 -0.39 8.75
N ILE A 15 -5.11 0.47 9.70
CA ILE A 15 -5.93 1.64 10.00
C ILE A 15 -5.93 2.61 8.82
N HIS A 16 -4.78 2.87 8.24
CA HIS A 16 -4.67 3.73 7.05
C HIS A 16 -5.39 3.12 5.85
N LEU A 17 -5.24 1.82 5.64
CA LEU A 17 -5.88 1.14 4.51
C LEU A 17 -7.41 1.16 4.64
N ASN A 18 -7.93 0.96 5.84
CA ASN A 18 -9.36 1.07 6.08
C ASN A 18 -9.88 2.48 5.78
N ALA A 19 -9.14 3.49 6.21
CA ALA A 19 -9.53 4.87 5.95
C ALA A 19 -9.52 5.17 4.45
N LEU A 20 -8.46 4.76 3.75
CA LEU A 20 -8.31 5.00 2.31
C LEU A 20 -9.37 4.28 1.50
N ALA A 21 -9.80 3.09 1.92
CA ALA A 21 -10.84 2.34 1.23
C ALA A 21 -12.18 3.07 1.20
N ARG A 22 -12.39 4.03 2.10
CA ARG A 22 -13.62 4.81 2.17
C ARG A 22 -13.57 6.11 1.38
N VAL A 23 -12.38 6.47 0.87
CA VAL A 23 -12.20 7.72 0.12
C VAL A 23 -12.38 7.43 -1.36
N GLY A 24 -13.33 8.11 -1.99
CA GLY A 24 -13.53 7.97 -3.43
C GLY A 24 -12.43 8.64 -4.23
N GLY A 25 -12.11 8.08 -5.37
CA GLY A 25 -11.12 8.65 -6.28
C GLY A 25 -9.68 8.34 -5.93
N VAL A 26 -9.42 7.50 -4.92
CA VAL A 26 -8.07 7.07 -4.57
C VAL A 26 -8.02 5.54 -4.52
N ARG A 27 -6.83 4.99 -4.77
CA ARG A 27 -6.59 3.57 -4.57
C ARG A 27 -5.14 3.37 -4.11
N VAL A 28 -4.92 2.36 -3.29
CA VAL A 28 -3.56 1.96 -2.92
C VAL A 28 -3.06 0.99 -4.00
N LYS A 29 -2.05 1.40 -4.72
CA LYS A 29 -1.49 0.62 -5.82
C LYS A 29 -0.39 -0.32 -5.36
N ARG A 30 0.41 0.12 -4.40
CA ARG A 30 1.57 -0.65 -3.94
C ARG A 30 1.77 -0.46 -2.44
N VAL A 31 2.15 -1.54 -1.77
CA VAL A 31 2.50 -1.51 -0.35
C VAL A 31 3.86 -2.17 -0.17
N ALA A 32 4.65 -1.63 0.75
CA ALA A 32 5.95 -2.20 1.12
C ALA A 32 6.09 -2.24 2.63
N ASP A 33 6.70 -3.33 3.12
CA ASP A 33 7.03 -3.49 4.54
C ASP A 33 8.26 -4.37 4.64
N VAL A 34 9.13 -4.09 5.60
CA VAL A 34 10.30 -4.94 5.85
C VAL A 34 9.90 -6.38 6.17
N ASN A 35 8.71 -6.56 6.73
CA ASN A 35 8.12 -7.87 6.91
C ASN A 35 7.25 -8.21 5.69
N GLY A 36 7.77 -9.09 4.83
CA GLY A 36 7.09 -9.46 3.59
C GLY A 36 5.74 -10.14 3.79
N GLU A 37 5.55 -10.85 4.91
CA GLU A 37 4.27 -11.48 5.21
C GLU A 37 3.19 -10.44 5.50
N LEU A 38 3.55 -9.37 6.22
CA LEU A 38 2.63 -8.28 6.49
C LEU A 38 2.25 -7.55 5.21
N ALA A 39 3.22 -7.32 4.34
CA ALA A 39 2.95 -6.68 3.05
C ALA A 39 2.00 -7.53 2.19
N ARG A 40 2.25 -8.83 2.11
CA ARG A 40 1.38 -9.74 1.35
C ARG A 40 -0.01 -9.83 1.93
N LYS A 41 -0.12 -9.89 3.25
CA LYS A 41 -1.41 -9.93 3.93
C LYS A 41 -2.22 -8.68 3.66
N ALA A 42 -1.59 -7.51 3.76
CA ALA A 42 -2.24 -6.24 3.47
C ALA A 42 -2.72 -6.20 2.01
N ALA A 43 -1.88 -6.65 1.08
CA ALA A 43 -2.25 -6.70 -0.33
C ALA A 43 -3.45 -7.60 -0.58
N ALA A 44 -3.50 -8.77 0.08
CA ALA A 44 -4.63 -9.70 -0.07
C ALA A 44 -5.90 -9.14 0.57
N ASP A 45 -5.80 -8.58 1.78
CA ASP A 45 -6.96 -8.10 2.53
C ASP A 45 -7.60 -6.87 1.87
N TYR A 46 -6.81 -6.03 1.24
CA TYR A 46 -7.27 -4.76 0.65
C TYR A 46 -7.18 -4.73 -0.87
N ASN A 47 -6.93 -5.88 -1.47
CA ASN A 47 -6.91 -6.01 -2.93
C ASN A 47 -5.89 -5.08 -3.59
N ILE A 48 -4.70 -4.98 -3.02
CA ILE A 48 -3.62 -4.16 -3.53
C ILE A 48 -2.86 -4.92 -4.61
N GLU A 49 -2.60 -4.26 -5.71
CA GLU A 49 -2.00 -4.88 -6.89
C GLU A 49 -0.59 -5.41 -6.66
N GLN A 50 0.23 -4.66 -5.92
CA GLN A 50 1.64 -5.01 -5.73
C GLN A 50 2.05 -4.88 -4.27
N SER A 51 2.86 -5.82 -3.81
CA SER A 51 3.45 -5.81 -2.47
C SER A 51 4.91 -6.21 -2.53
N GLY A 52 5.70 -5.76 -1.57
CA GLY A 52 7.11 -6.07 -1.49
C GLY A 52 7.74 -5.62 -0.19
N THR A 53 9.06 -5.83 -0.08
CA THR A 53 9.83 -5.50 1.12
C THR A 53 10.74 -4.29 0.94
N ASP A 54 10.87 -3.77 -0.27
CA ASP A 54 11.76 -2.64 -0.56
C ASP A 54 10.94 -1.37 -0.80
N TRP A 55 11.00 -0.46 0.18
CA TRP A 55 10.28 0.82 0.11
C TRP A 55 10.68 1.66 -1.11
N ARG A 56 11.89 1.45 -1.64
CA ARG A 56 12.40 2.20 -2.79
C ARG A 56 11.60 1.92 -4.05
N GLU A 57 11.06 0.73 -4.17
CA GLU A 57 10.19 0.40 -5.31
C GLU A 57 8.92 1.24 -5.31
N VAL A 58 8.41 1.57 -4.12
CA VAL A 58 7.25 2.44 -3.99
C VAL A 58 7.57 3.86 -4.46
N VAL A 59 8.71 4.38 -4.00
CA VAL A 59 9.14 5.75 -4.34
C VAL A 59 9.47 5.90 -5.82
N ARG A 60 9.98 4.84 -6.43
CA ARG A 60 10.40 4.85 -7.85
C ARG A 60 9.26 4.55 -8.82
N ASP A 61 8.13 4.10 -8.35
CA ASP A 61 7.02 3.73 -9.22
C ASP A 61 6.39 5.00 -9.83
N PRO A 62 6.50 5.19 -11.15
CA PRO A 62 5.96 6.38 -11.81
C PRO A 62 4.44 6.43 -11.82
N GLY A 63 3.77 5.31 -11.54
CA GLY A 63 2.32 5.25 -11.44
C GLY A 63 1.77 5.65 -10.09
N ILE A 64 2.63 5.99 -9.11
CA ILE A 64 2.20 6.41 -7.78
C ILE A 64 2.26 7.92 -7.68
N ASP A 65 1.17 8.51 -7.23
CA ASP A 65 1.03 9.97 -7.08
C ASP A 65 1.41 10.45 -5.68
N VAL A 66 1.13 9.61 -4.69
CA VAL A 66 1.36 9.98 -3.28
C VAL A 66 1.99 8.82 -2.52
#